data_9d0807d8199da1b6b9608c68119a6b23
#
_entry.id   9d0807d8199da1b6b9608c68119a6b23
#
_cell.length_a   1.000
_cell.length_b   1.000
_cell.length_c   1.000
_cell.angle_alpha   90.00
_cell.angle_beta   90.00
_cell.angle_gamma   90.00
#
_symmetry.space_group_name_H-M   'P 1'
#
loop_
_entity.id
_entity.type
_entity.pdbx_description
1 polymer ?
#
loop_
_entity_poly.entity_id
_entity_poly.type
_entity_poly.pdbx_seq_one_letter_code
_entity_poly.pdbx_strand_id
1 'polypeptide(L)'
;MPTSERRRGLRRALRQSVLMVGVFVSCRNPVSPGSEHLEAVELRITDASGRVVAGTIDNARWTGGPLRVAGGETLGVRAEFTNVFGEVFTLEGRREHTLRGEVEAPRMATWSTTDGRGQLVGVLVGTTRIRFHIWHGTHADFSSPWLEVQVTPTTMTGAIDP
;
A
#
# COMPACT_ATOMS: atom_id res chain seq x y z
N MET A 1 -33.91 94.60 -5.75
CA MET A 1 -33.54 94.55 -7.17
C MET A 1 -32.46 93.54 -7.36
N PRO A 2 -32.35 92.89 -8.49
CA PRO A 2 -32.92 91.60 -8.74
C PRO A 2 -31.81 90.55 -9.09
N THR A 3 -32.25 89.29 -9.16
CA THR A 3 -31.88 88.29 -10.17
C THR A 3 -30.57 87.60 -9.98
N SER A 4 -30.43 86.36 -10.19
CA SER A 4 -31.04 85.43 -11.16
C SER A 4 -30.65 83.98 -10.82
N GLU A 5 -31.64 83.21 -11.07
CA GLU A 5 -31.50 81.76 -11.12
C GLU A 5 -30.40 81.27 -12.08
N ARG A 6 -29.68 80.28 -11.71
CA ARG A 6 -29.20 79.32 -12.69
C ARG A 6 -29.33 77.89 -12.12
N ARG A 7 -30.37 77.26 -12.58
CA ARG A 7 -30.54 75.79 -12.50
C ARG A 7 -29.41 75.14 -13.30
N ARG A 8 -28.63 74.34 -12.68
CA ARG A 8 -27.80 73.34 -13.40
C ARG A 8 -28.19 71.94 -12.96
N GLY A 9 -28.77 71.26 -13.94
CA GLY A 9 -29.26 69.93 -13.83
C GLY A 9 -28.20 68.92 -13.45
N LEU A 10 -28.50 68.20 -12.41
CA LEU A 10 -27.68 67.08 -11.95
C LEU A 10 -28.02 65.87 -12.83
N ARG A 11 -27.21 65.63 -13.85
CA ARG A 11 -27.29 64.38 -14.62
C ARG A 11 -26.72 63.30 -13.75
N ARG A 12 -27.63 62.48 -13.19
CA ARG A 12 -27.30 61.17 -12.56
C ARG A 12 -26.80 60.24 -13.65
N ALA A 13 -25.51 60.02 -13.72
CA ALA A 13 -24.93 58.91 -14.45
C ALA A 13 -25.13 57.62 -13.65
N LEU A 14 -26.10 56.82 -14.11
CA LEU A 14 -26.34 55.47 -13.59
C LEU A 14 -25.20 54.58 -14.09
N ARG A 15 -24.19 54.32 -13.25
CA ARG A 15 -23.19 53.33 -13.52
C ARG A 15 -23.81 51.96 -13.24
N GLN A 16 -24.19 51.28 -14.29
CA GLN A 16 -24.52 49.85 -14.25
C GLN A 16 -23.20 49.08 -14.02
N SER A 17 -23.00 48.61 -12.80
CA SER A 17 -21.97 47.63 -12.49
C SER A 17 -22.48 46.27 -12.95
N VAL A 18 -21.97 45.80 -14.10
CA VAL A 18 -22.17 44.43 -14.54
C VAL A 18 -21.31 43.52 -13.65
N LEU A 19 -21.97 42.84 -12.73
CA LEU A 19 -21.37 41.79 -11.90
C LEU A 19 -21.16 40.56 -12.80
N MET A 20 -19.95 40.36 -13.34
CA MET A 20 -19.56 39.12 -13.98
C MET A 20 -19.40 38.05 -12.90
N VAL A 21 -20.42 37.23 -12.73
CA VAL A 21 -20.32 35.98 -11.97
C VAL A 21 -19.56 35.00 -12.85
N GLY A 22 -18.25 34.88 -12.62
CA GLY A 22 -17.43 33.85 -13.20
C GLY A 22 -17.83 32.50 -12.62
N VAL A 23 -18.57 31.70 -13.36
CA VAL A 23 -18.80 30.30 -13.06
C VAL A 23 -17.51 29.57 -13.33
N PHE A 24 -16.70 29.34 -12.29
CA PHE A 24 -15.60 28.38 -12.34
C PHE A 24 -16.22 26.97 -12.45
N VAL A 25 -16.42 26.49 -13.67
CA VAL A 25 -16.64 25.09 -13.94
C VAL A 25 -15.31 24.39 -13.60
N SER A 26 -15.17 24.00 -12.35
CA SER A 26 -14.12 23.07 -11.95
C SER A 26 -14.41 21.76 -12.71
N CYS A 27 -13.69 21.52 -13.78
CA CYS A 27 -13.63 20.20 -14.41
C CYS A 27 -13.02 19.26 -13.37
N ARG A 28 -13.85 18.74 -12.47
CA ARG A 28 -13.51 17.50 -11.78
C ARG A 28 -13.53 16.45 -12.88
N ASN A 29 -12.36 16.08 -13.37
CA ASN A 29 -12.23 14.81 -14.05
C ASN A 29 -12.81 13.77 -13.11
N PRO A 30 -13.85 13.02 -13.52
CA PRO A 30 -14.23 11.84 -12.75
C PRO A 30 -13.03 10.90 -12.86
N VAL A 31 -12.16 10.90 -11.85
CA VAL A 31 -11.21 9.83 -11.63
C VAL A 31 -12.10 8.60 -11.50
N SER A 32 -12.03 7.72 -12.49
CA SER A 32 -12.75 6.44 -12.44
C SER A 32 -12.40 5.78 -11.11
N PRO A 33 -13.38 5.36 -10.28
CA PRO A 33 -13.10 4.78 -8.96
C PRO A 33 -12.47 3.37 -9.05
N GLY A 34 -11.72 3.06 -10.08
CA GLY A 34 -11.14 1.73 -10.37
C GLY A 34 -9.69 1.76 -10.81
N SER A 35 -8.98 2.88 -10.67
CA SER A 35 -7.56 2.98 -11.10
C SER A 35 -6.65 3.61 -10.05
N GLU A 36 -6.96 3.45 -8.76
CA GLU A 36 -6.01 3.86 -7.73
C GLU A 36 -4.85 2.85 -7.69
N HIS A 37 -3.75 3.19 -8.34
CA HIS A 37 -2.49 2.51 -8.13
C HIS A 37 -2.02 2.78 -6.70
N LEU A 38 -1.71 1.72 -5.97
CA LEU A 38 -1.15 1.83 -4.63
C LEU A 38 0.37 1.96 -4.71
N GLU A 39 0.85 3.19 -4.69
CA GLU A 39 2.29 3.45 -4.66
C GLU A 39 2.83 3.20 -3.26
N ALA A 40 3.62 2.13 -3.11
CA ALA A 40 4.36 1.85 -1.89
C ALA A 40 5.85 2.07 -2.13
N VAL A 41 6.54 2.64 -1.14
CA VAL A 41 7.99 2.87 -1.15
C VAL A 41 8.72 1.98 -0.16
N GLU A 42 8.00 1.45 0.84
CA GLU A 42 8.53 0.52 1.82
C GLU A 42 7.54 -0.59 2.12
N LEU A 43 8.06 -1.73 2.54
CA LEU A 43 7.32 -2.89 3.01
C LEU A 43 7.89 -3.36 4.34
N ARG A 44 7.00 -3.61 5.29
CA ARG A 44 7.31 -4.21 6.58
C ARG A 44 6.54 -5.51 6.71
N ILE A 45 7.21 -6.58 7.09
CA ILE A 45 6.62 -7.88 7.38
C ILE A 45 6.59 -8.07 8.89
N THR A 46 5.40 -8.34 9.41
CA THR A 46 5.17 -8.68 10.81
C THR A 46 4.71 -10.13 10.97
N ASP A 47 5.06 -10.76 12.09
CA ASP A 47 4.53 -12.07 12.47
C ASP A 47 3.13 -11.94 13.13
N ALA A 48 2.55 -13.07 13.51
CA ALA A 48 1.23 -13.12 14.14
C ALA A 48 1.14 -12.35 15.48
N SER A 49 2.29 -12.09 16.14
CA SER A 49 2.36 -11.28 17.37
C SER A 49 2.46 -9.78 17.09
N GLY A 50 2.58 -9.37 15.82
CA GLY A 50 2.81 -7.99 15.40
C GLY A 50 4.26 -7.54 15.47
N ARG A 51 5.20 -8.46 15.73
CA ARG A 51 6.64 -8.17 15.74
C ARG A 51 7.16 -8.06 14.32
N VAL A 52 7.90 -7.00 14.02
CA VAL A 52 8.58 -6.83 12.72
C VAL A 52 9.67 -7.89 12.57
N VAL A 53 9.58 -8.72 11.54
CA VAL A 53 10.57 -9.76 11.21
C VAL A 53 11.47 -9.35 10.05
N ALA A 54 11.00 -8.52 9.15
CA ALA A 54 11.78 -7.92 8.07
C ALA A 54 11.15 -6.59 7.63
N GLY A 55 11.96 -5.68 7.08
CA GLY A 55 11.50 -4.43 6.49
C GLY A 55 12.39 -4.02 5.33
N THR A 56 11.86 -3.31 4.33
CA THR A 56 12.68 -2.74 3.26
C THR A 56 13.14 -1.33 3.63
N ILE A 57 14.26 -0.90 3.03
CA ILE A 57 14.69 0.50 2.99
C ILE A 57 14.69 0.92 1.54
N ASP A 58 13.95 1.98 1.22
CA ASP A 58 13.83 2.56 -0.14
C ASP A 58 13.48 1.49 -1.20
N ASN A 59 12.75 0.46 -0.82
CA ASN A 59 12.46 -0.73 -1.63
C ASN A 59 13.69 -1.36 -2.34
N ALA A 60 14.89 -1.11 -1.85
CA ALA A 60 16.13 -1.58 -2.45
C ALA A 60 16.74 -2.78 -1.73
N ARG A 61 16.60 -2.86 -0.42
CA ARG A 61 17.21 -3.88 0.41
C ARG A 61 16.36 -4.19 1.64
N TRP A 62 16.49 -5.41 2.15
CA TRP A 62 15.88 -5.82 3.41
C TRP A 62 16.75 -5.47 4.61
N THR A 63 16.08 -5.11 5.70
CA THR A 63 16.61 -5.11 7.06
C THR A 63 15.89 -6.19 7.85
N GLY A 64 16.62 -6.99 8.62
CA GLY A 64 16.06 -8.17 9.29
C GLY A 64 15.92 -9.36 8.35
N GLY A 65 15.19 -10.37 8.76
CA GLY A 65 15.14 -11.66 8.09
C GLY A 65 16.35 -12.57 8.48
N PRO A 66 16.50 -13.75 7.88
CA PRO A 66 15.55 -14.39 6.97
C PRO A 66 14.21 -14.72 7.62
N LEU A 67 13.16 -14.95 6.81
CA LEU A 67 11.95 -15.59 7.33
C LEU A 67 12.28 -17.04 7.67
N ARG A 68 11.94 -17.46 8.88
CA ARG A 68 12.22 -18.82 9.36
C ARG A 68 10.93 -19.58 9.56
N VAL A 69 10.85 -20.77 8.99
CA VAL A 69 9.70 -21.67 9.14
C VAL A 69 10.23 -23.11 9.23
N ALA A 70 9.68 -23.92 10.10
CA ALA A 70 10.05 -25.34 10.14
C ALA A 70 9.38 -26.12 9.02
N GLY A 71 9.98 -27.22 8.59
CA GLY A 71 9.40 -28.11 7.59
C GLY A 71 8.06 -28.67 8.07
N GLY A 72 7.01 -28.55 7.23
CA GLY A 72 5.64 -28.90 7.58
C GLY A 72 4.88 -27.86 8.39
N GLU A 73 5.54 -26.79 8.86
CA GLU A 73 4.90 -25.72 9.64
C GLU A 73 4.50 -24.54 8.76
N THR A 74 3.62 -23.71 9.31
CA THR A 74 3.13 -22.48 8.65
C THR A 74 3.54 -21.27 9.46
N LEU A 75 4.20 -20.31 8.80
CA LEU A 75 4.45 -18.97 9.32
C LEU A 75 3.38 -18.01 8.78
N GLY A 76 2.51 -17.54 9.68
CA GLY A 76 1.57 -16.46 9.37
C GLY A 76 2.28 -15.11 9.37
N VAL A 77 2.09 -14.32 8.32
CA VAL A 77 2.69 -12.99 8.21
C VAL A 77 1.66 -11.96 7.74
N ARG A 78 1.91 -10.72 8.11
CA ARG A 78 1.17 -9.55 7.67
C ARG A 78 2.11 -8.59 6.97
N ALA A 79 1.68 -8.04 5.86
CA ALA A 79 2.40 -7.03 5.12
C ALA A 79 1.84 -5.64 5.42
N GLU A 80 2.69 -4.72 5.83
CA GLU A 80 2.39 -3.31 6.03
C GLU A 80 3.21 -2.51 5.03
N PHE A 81 2.56 -1.69 4.25
CA PHE A 81 3.18 -0.86 3.21
C PHE A 81 3.20 0.59 3.66
N THR A 82 4.23 1.33 3.26
CA THR A 82 4.32 2.78 3.47
C THR A 82 4.32 3.46 2.11
N ASN A 83 3.46 4.46 1.92
CA ASN A 83 3.42 5.25 0.70
C ASN A 83 4.44 6.41 0.72
N VAL A 84 4.54 7.17 -0.36
CA VAL A 84 5.46 8.31 -0.51
C VAL A 84 5.19 9.45 0.49
N PHE A 85 4.01 9.46 1.13
CA PHE A 85 3.65 10.44 2.16
C PHE A 85 3.96 9.96 3.58
N GLY A 86 4.51 8.74 3.75
CA GLY A 86 4.80 8.12 5.04
C GLY A 86 3.58 7.48 5.71
N GLU A 87 2.46 7.34 5.00
CA GLU A 87 1.27 6.70 5.54
C GLU A 87 1.38 5.18 5.43
N VAL A 88 1.08 4.50 6.53
CA VAL A 88 1.11 3.03 6.59
C VAL A 88 -0.27 2.47 6.25
N PHE A 89 -0.30 1.47 5.38
CA PHE A 89 -1.52 0.78 4.99
C PHE A 89 -1.31 -0.72 4.84
N THR A 90 -2.42 -1.48 4.84
CA THR A 90 -2.46 -2.91 4.58
C THR A 90 -3.42 -3.21 3.43
N LEU A 91 -3.40 -4.43 2.93
CA LEU A 91 -4.32 -4.89 1.88
C LEU A 91 -5.54 -5.64 2.44
N GLU A 92 -5.67 -5.73 3.76
CA GLU A 92 -6.83 -6.35 4.41
C GLU A 92 -8.12 -5.61 4.03
N GLY A 93 -9.15 -6.35 3.60
CA GLY A 93 -10.43 -5.79 3.17
C GLY A 93 -10.43 -5.05 1.82
N ARG A 94 -9.29 -4.96 1.12
CA ARG A 94 -9.21 -4.34 -0.21
C ARG A 94 -9.58 -5.36 -1.29
N ARG A 95 -10.62 -5.07 -2.08
CA ARG A 95 -11.13 -6.01 -3.10
C ARG A 95 -10.30 -6.01 -4.39
N GLU A 96 -9.73 -4.87 -4.74
CA GLU A 96 -9.04 -4.67 -6.03
C GLU A 96 -7.54 -4.96 -5.95
N HIS A 97 -6.98 -4.96 -4.74
CA HIS A 97 -5.56 -5.19 -4.50
C HIS A 97 -5.36 -6.43 -3.63
N THR A 98 -4.44 -7.29 -4.06
CA THR A 98 -4.10 -8.50 -3.32
C THR A 98 -2.62 -8.57 -3.01
N LEU A 99 -2.30 -9.08 -1.82
CA LEU A 99 -0.93 -9.44 -1.47
C LEU A 99 -0.58 -10.73 -2.23
N ARG A 100 0.46 -10.70 -3.04
CA ARG A 100 1.05 -11.90 -3.64
C ARG A 100 2.45 -12.13 -3.13
N GLY A 101 2.80 -13.38 -2.88
CA GLY A 101 4.16 -13.82 -2.62
C GLY A 101 4.63 -14.72 -3.75
N GLU A 102 5.75 -14.40 -4.35
CA GLU A 102 6.43 -15.24 -5.33
C GLU A 102 7.60 -15.93 -4.64
N VAL A 103 7.56 -17.26 -4.57
CA VAL A 103 8.63 -18.08 -4.01
C VAL A 103 9.51 -18.60 -5.14
N GLU A 104 10.82 -18.34 -5.07
CA GLU A 104 11.79 -18.72 -6.10
C GLU A 104 11.86 -20.24 -6.31
N ALA A 105 11.83 -21.02 -5.23
CA ALA A 105 11.82 -22.49 -5.27
C ALA A 105 10.59 -23.05 -4.55
N PRO A 106 9.43 -23.23 -5.23
CA PRO A 106 8.20 -23.72 -4.59
C PRO A 106 8.29 -25.09 -3.93
N ARG A 107 9.28 -25.89 -4.32
CA ARG A 107 9.60 -27.18 -3.66
C ARG A 107 10.16 -27.01 -2.24
N MET A 108 10.72 -25.84 -1.92
CA MET A 108 11.30 -25.56 -0.60
C MET A 108 10.28 -24.93 0.34
N ALA A 109 9.49 -24.00 -0.18
CA ALA A 109 8.41 -23.34 0.56
C ALA A 109 7.30 -22.95 -0.39
N THR A 110 6.07 -22.87 0.12
CA THR A 110 4.92 -22.39 -0.64
C THR A 110 4.28 -21.19 0.04
N TRP A 111 3.57 -20.39 -0.75
CA TRP A 111 2.89 -19.19 -0.27
C TRP A 111 1.42 -19.22 -0.63
N SER A 112 0.60 -18.78 0.29
CA SER A 112 -0.82 -18.47 0.04
C SER A 112 -1.22 -17.16 0.71
N THR A 113 -2.29 -16.54 0.24
CA THR A 113 -2.82 -15.30 0.81
C THR A 113 -4.33 -15.44 1.03
N THR A 114 -4.79 -14.98 2.18
CA THR A 114 -6.22 -14.85 2.50
C THR A 114 -6.43 -13.48 3.14
N ASP A 115 -7.30 -12.66 2.55
CA ASP A 115 -7.69 -11.34 3.04
C ASP A 115 -6.47 -10.47 3.42
N GLY A 116 -5.49 -10.36 2.52
CA GLY A 116 -4.29 -9.53 2.71
C GLY A 116 -3.27 -10.07 3.71
N ARG A 117 -3.54 -11.24 4.33
CA ARG A 117 -2.60 -11.96 5.21
C ARG A 117 -1.95 -13.10 4.48
N GLY A 118 -0.66 -13.26 4.67
CA GLY A 118 0.13 -14.30 4.05
C GLY A 118 0.38 -15.50 4.94
N GLN A 119 0.51 -16.66 4.31
CA GLN A 119 0.92 -17.90 4.93
C GLN A 119 2.08 -18.49 4.13
N LEU A 120 3.24 -18.62 4.78
CA LEU A 120 4.42 -19.28 4.25
C LEU A 120 4.54 -20.65 4.87
N VAL A 121 4.50 -21.70 4.06
CA VAL A 121 4.62 -23.10 4.50
C VAL A 121 5.99 -23.62 4.14
N GLY A 122 6.73 -24.13 5.12
CA GLY A 122 7.99 -24.84 4.90
C GLY A 122 7.72 -26.24 4.32
N VAL A 123 8.38 -26.60 3.21
CA VAL A 123 8.19 -27.91 2.55
C VAL A 123 9.43 -28.78 2.69
N LEU A 124 10.58 -28.32 2.23
CA LEU A 124 11.86 -29.03 2.34
C LEU A 124 12.89 -28.16 3.04
N VAL A 125 13.66 -28.77 3.93
CA VAL A 125 14.76 -28.11 4.65
C VAL A 125 15.77 -27.52 3.66
N GLY A 126 16.10 -26.25 3.86
CA GLY A 126 17.02 -25.51 3.00
C GLY A 126 16.71 -24.04 2.94
N THR A 127 17.25 -23.36 1.93
CA THR A 127 17.10 -21.91 1.74
C THR A 127 16.48 -21.63 0.38
N THR A 128 15.52 -20.72 0.36
CA THR A 128 14.94 -20.14 -0.85
C THR A 128 14.73 -18.65 -0.66
N ARG A 129 14.05 -17.98 -1.57
CA ARG A 129 13.73 -16.56 -1.47
C ARG A 129 12.27 -16.35 -1.80
N ILE A 130 11.70 -15.28 -1.24
CA ILE A 130 10.35 -14.80 -1.54
C ILE A 130 10.42 -13.31 -1.87
N ARG A 131 9.57 -12.84 -2.78
CA ARG A 131 9.28 -11.42 -2.95
C ARG A 131 7.78 -11.18 -2.88
N PHE A 132 7.41 -9.98 -2.46
CA PHE A 132 6.03 -9.61 -2.22
C PHE A 132 5.59 -8.57 -3.23
N HIS A 133 4.34 -8.66 -3.63
CA HIS A 133 3.73 -7.74 -4.57
C HIS A 133 2.41 -7.21 -4.04
N ILE A 134 2.13 -5.93 -4.32
CA ILE A 134 0.76 -5.43 -4.38
C ILE A 134 0.29 -5.72 -5.80
N TRP A 135 -0.68 -6.61 -5.94
CA TRP A 135 -1.21 -7.01 -7.23
C TRP A 135 -2.55 -6.35 -7.50
N HIS A 136 -2.68 -5.68 -8.64
CA HIS A 136 -3.91 -5.04 -9.09
C HIS A 136 -4.28 -5.54 -10.48
N GLY A 137 -5.44 -6.17 -10.61
CA GLY A 137 -5.90 -6.71 -11.89
C GLY A 137 -4.88 -7.64 -12.53
N THR A 138 -4.12 -7.14 -13.50
CA THR A 138 -3.16 -7.92 -14.30
C THR A 138 -1.69 -7.58 -14.05
N HIS A 139 -1.37 -6.64 -13.16
CA HIS A 139 -0.01 -6.17 -12.94
C HIS A 139 0.28 -5.95 -11.44
N ALA A 140 1.54 -5.75 -11.12
CA ALA A 140 1.98 -5.37 -9.79
C ALA A 140 2.17 -3.86 -9.72
N ASP A 141 1.52 -3.21 -8.74
CA ASP A 141 1.74 -1.80 -8.41
C ASP A 141 3.03 -1.62 -7.59
N PHE A 142 3.41 -2.66 -6.85
CA PHE A 142 4.62 -2.70 -6.06
C PHE A 142 5.25 -4.09 -6.12
N SER A 143 6.58 -4.14 -6.11
CA SER A 143 7.35 -5.38 -5.97
C SER A 143 8.53 -5.18 -5.04
N SER A 144 8.63 -5.98 -3.99
CA SER A 144 9.77 -5.92 -3.07
C SER A 144 11.04 -6.52 -3.67
N PRO A 145 12.23 -6.23 -3.11
CA PRO A 145 13.40 -7.07 -3.32
C PRO A 145 13.15 -8.52 -2.83
N TRP A 146 14.02 -9.44 -3.22
CA TRP A 146 13.98 -10.82 -2.72
C TRP A 146 14.40 -10.89 -1.26
N LEU A 147 13.58 -11.53 -0.41
CA LEU A 147 13.85 -11.83 0.99
C LEU A 147 14.21 -13.30 1.14
N GLU A 148 15.27 -13.60 1.88
CA GLU A 148 15.65 -14.97 2.18
C GLU A 148 14.62 -15.67 3.08
N VAL A 149 14.33 -16.93 2.75
CA VAL A 149 13.50 -17.85 3.53
C VAL A 149 14.35 -19.04 3.91
N GLN A 150 14.40 -19.36 5.18
CA GLN A 150 15.09 -20.52 5.72
C GLN A 150 14.08 -21.52 6.25
N VAL A 151 14.02 -22.69 5.63
CA VAL A 151 13.24 -23.82 6.11
C VAL A 151 14.13 -24.69 7.00
N THR A 152 13.80 -24.76 8.28
CA THR A 152 14.56 -25.51 9.29
C THR A 152 13.97 -26.90 9.51
N PRO A 153 14.74 -27.86 10.03
CA PRO A 153 14.18 -29.14 10.48
C PRO A 153 13.08 -28.94 11.52
N THR A 154 12.05 -29.75 11.46
CA THR A 154 11.05 -29.82 12.53
C THR A 154 11.69 -30.39 13.78
N THR A 155 11.65 -29.65 14.89
CA THR A 155 12.14 -30.18 16.17
C THR A 155 11.07 -31.16 16.67
N MET A 156 11.38 -32.48 16.55
CA MET A 156 10.57 -33.47 17.24
C MET A 156 10.92 -33.37 18.75
N THR A 157 10.05 -32.73 19.51
CA THR A 157 10.08 -32.84 20.97
C THR A 157 9.47 -34.20 21.33
N GLY A 158 10.24 -35.29 21.06
CA GLY A 158 9.93 -36.60 21.56
C GLY A 158 10.45 -36.66 22.99
N ALA A 159 9.60 -36.51 23.97
CA ALA A 159 9.89 -37.07 25.30
C ALA A 159 10.02 -38.59 25.10
N ILE A 160 11.24 -39.10 25.08
CA ILE A 160 11.50 -40.53 25.39
C ILE A 160 11.40 -40.56 26.89
N ASP A 161 10.20 -40.88 27.39
CA ASP A 161 10.01 -41.25 28.80
C ASP A 161 10.61 -42.67 28.93
N PRO A 162 11.58 -42.88 29.84
CA PRO A 162 12.25 -44.17 30.06
C PRO A 162 11.37 -45.15 30.82
#